data_ca0f2a2c1e54f42d44abd3b32b6f8d36
#
_entry.id   ca0f2a2c1e54f42d44abd3b32b6f8d36
#
_cell.length_a   1.000
_cell.length_b   1.000
_cell.length_c   1.000
_cell.angle_alpha   90.00
_cell.angle_beta   90.00
_cell.angle_gamma   90.00
#
_symmetry.space_group_name_H-M   'P 1'
#
loop_
_entity.id
_entity.type
_entity.pdbx_description
1 polymer ?
#
loop_
_entity_poly.entity_id
_entity_poly.type
_entity_poly.pdbx_seq_one_letter_code
_entity_poly.pdbx_strand_id
1 'polypeptide(L)'
;NQLASSLIKSGYEIKGKRFFDTICFKASGWKEKSEAMNFNFRDFGDGLVGISLDETTTESDIENILDVFNAKLNLDHSKSIPDNLVRGSRFLSNSVFTKHRSETEMLRYMHKLELKDLSLNTSMIPLGSCTMKLNATTEMKPVTWPEFSNVHPFAPTNQVGGYHTLINELGDRLVQLTGFDAISMQPNSGAQGEYAGLMTIRAFHKANNQQERDICLIPSSAHGTNPASAIMAGMKVVVVECDDQGNIDEVDFEKKATEHRDNLSAIMITYPSTHGVFEPSIKQLCEIAHDNGGQVYMDGANLNALVGLCEPGQFGVDVMHINLHKTFCIPHGGGGPGMGPIVCKDHLSKFLPSHTSISSPNENSIPAVSAAPFGSSSIL
;
A
#
# COMPACT_ATOMS: atom_id res chain seq x y z
N ASN A 1 2.53 30.72 7.17
CA ASN A 1 2.54 32.17 6.87
C ASN A 1 3.87 32.81 7.27
N GLN A 2 4.39 32.53 8.47
CA GLN A 2 5.64 33.11 9.00
C GLN A 2 6.84 32.84 8.11
N LEU A 3 7.05 31.58 7.69
CA LEU A 3 8.11 31.21 6.75
C LEU A 3 8.00 31.97 5.41
N ALA A 4 6.81 32.01 4.83
CA ALA A 4 6.59 32.70 3.57
C ALA A 4 6.85 34.20 3.64
N SER A 5 6.34 34.88 4.70
CA SER A 5 6.57 36.32 4.88
C SER A 5 8.03 36.67 5.14
N SER A 6 8.75 35.79 5.84
CA SER A 6 10.20 35.92 6.08
C SER A 6 11.00 35.82 4.78
N LEU A 7 10.67 34.84 3.94
CA LEU A 7 11.29 34.65 2.62
C LEU A 7 10.99 35.84 1.69
N ILE A 8 9.73 36.30 1.64
CA ILE A 8 9.34 37.47 0.82
C ILE A 8 10.11 38.71 1.25
N LYS A 9 10.21 38.98 2.56
CA LYS A 9 10.95 40.11 3.12
C LYS A 9 12.46 40.04 2.79
N SER A 10 12.97 38.81 2.62
CA SER A 10 14.35 38.55 2.24
C SER A 10 14.56 38.54 0.72
N GLY A 11 13.55 38.90 -0.07
CA GLY A 11 13.65 39.07 -1.53
C GLY A 11 13.26 37.84 -2.37
N TYR A 12 12.73 36.79 -1.78
CA TYR A 12 12.25 35.64 -2.51
C TYR A 12 10.80 35.83 -3.00
N GLU A 13 10.52 35.39 -4.22
CA GLU A 13 9.17 35.40 -4.79
C GLU A 13 8.49 34.04 -4.60
N ILE A 14 7.48 34.00 -3.73
CA ILE A 14 6.69 32.79 -3.50
C ILE A 14 5.75 32.57 -4.70
N LYS A 15 5.81 31.37 -5.29
CA LYS A 15 4.96 30.98 -6.41
C LYS A 15 3.52 30.76 -5.92
N GLY A 16 2.63 31.60 -6.39
CA GLY A 16 1.23 31.61 -5.94
C GLY A 16 1.00 32.49 -4.73
N LYS A 17 -0.18 33.11 -4.68
CA LYS A 17 -0.57 34.05 -3.61
C LYS A 17 -1.25 33.37 -2.43
N ARG A 18 -1.62 32.11 -2.57
CA ARG A 18 -2.37 31.34 -1.57
C ARG A 18 -1.76 29.96 -1.40
N PHE A 19 -1.54 29.58 -0.18
CA PHE A 19 -0.94 28.30 0.20
C PHE A 19 -1.50 27.91 1.58
N PHE A 20 -1.38 26.66 1.96
CA PHE A 20 -1.73 26.16 3.29
C PHE A 20 -0.45 25.80 4.07
N ASP A 21 0.14 24.66 3.78
CA ASP A 21 1.31 24.10 4.43
C ASP A 21 2.55 24.05 3.53
N THR A 22 2.37 24.22 2.22
CA THR A 22 3.41 24.07 1.22
C THR A 22 3.64 25.37 0.46
N ILE A 23 4.90 25.80 0.37
CA ILE A 23 5.34 26.95 -0.42
C ILE A 23 6.35 26.53 -1.45
N CYS A 24 6.41 27.28 -2.55
CA CYS A 24 7.33 27.03 -3.65
C CYS A 24 7.91 28.35 -4.13
N PHE A 25 9.23 28.41 -4.37
CA PHE A 25 9.93 29.60 -4.80
C PHE A 25 11.24 29.26 -5.51
N LYS A 26 11.83 30.23 -6.23
CA LYS A 26 13.14 30.05 -6.85
C LYS A 26 14.26 30.44 -5.90
N ALA A 27 15.26 29.55 -5.79
CA ALA A 27 16.49 29.80 -5.06
C ALA A 27 17.66 29.05 -5.71
N SER A 28 18.85 29.54 -5.56
CA SER A 28 20.09 28.91 -6.03
C SER A 28 21.01 28.55 -4.86
N GLY A 29 21.83 27.50 -5.01
CA GLY A 29 22.83 27.11 -4.02
C GLY A 29 22.29 26.61 -2.68
N TRP A 30 21.02 26.21 -2.63
CA TRP A 30 20.38 25.76 -1.39
C TRP A 30 20.65 24.29 -1.03
N LYS A 31 20.93 23.45 -2.04
CA LYS A 31 21.01 21.97 -1.83
C LYS A 31 22.12 21.59 -0.86
N GLU A 32 23.35 21.97 -1.13
CA GLU A 32 24.49 21.64 -0.28
C GLU A 32 24.30 22.19 1.14
N LYS A 33 23.71 23.40 1.26
CA LYS A 33 23.46 24.00 2.57
C LYS A 33 22.34 23.30 3.33
N SER A 34 21.26 22.91 2.64
CA SER A 34 20.17 22.16 3.26
C SER A 34 20.63 20.77 3.72
N GLU A 35 21.41 20.06 2.90
CA GLU A 35 22.00 18.77 3.26
C GLU A 35 22.93 18.87 4.48
N ALA A 36 23.79 19.89 4.49
CA ALA A 36 24.68 20.15 5.65
C ALA A 36 23.94 20.46 6.93
N MET A 37 22.73 21.01 6.84
CA MET A 37 21.83 21.28 7.96
C MET A 37 20.79 20.19 8.21
N ASN A 38 20.89 19.04 7.54
CA ASN A 38 20.00 17.88 7.63
C ASN A 38 18.54 18.18 7.22
N PHE A 39 18.33 19.01 6.21
CA PHE A 39 17.02 19.25 5.61
C PHE A 39 16.94 18.68 4.19
N ASN A 40 15.84 18.02 3.88
CA ASN A 40 15.46 17.61 2.54
C ASN A 40 14.29 18.47 2.06
N PHE A 41 14.51 19.25 0.99
CA PHE A 41 13.46 20.01 0.32
C PHE A 41 13.14 19.40 -1.03
N ARG A 42 11.94 19.64 -1.53
CA ARG A 42 11.54 19.19 -2.85
C ARG A 42 12.23 20.02 -3.92
N ASP A 43 13.03 19.37 -4.75
CA ASP A 43 13.59 19.96 -5.97
C ASP A 43 12.64 19.72 -7.14
N PHE A 44 12.14 20.80 -7.75
CA PHE A 44 11.30 20.75 -8.96
C PHE A 44 12.11 20.99 -10.24
N GLY A 45 13.42 21.17 -10.15
CA GLY A 45 14.28 21.61 -11.26
C GLY A 45 14.27 23.13 -11.46
N ASP A 46 15.14 23.61 -12.34
CA ASP A 46 15.26 25.03 -12.73
C ASP A 46 15.39 26.02 -11.56
N GLY A 47 15.99 25.56 -10.45
CA GLY A 47 16.13 26.31 -9.21
C GLY A 47 14.83 26.48 -8.40
N LEU A 48 13.78 25.78 -8.76
CA LEU A 48 12.52 25.83 -8.05
C LEU A 48 12.53 24.84 -6.87
N VAL A 49 12.37 25.34 -5.65
CA VAL A 49 12.35 24.58 -4.40
C VAL A 49 10.98 24.63 -3.76
N GLY A 50 10.52 23.49 -3.23
CA GLY A 50 9.29 23.36 -2.45
C GLY A 50 9.60 22.99 -1.02
N ILE A 51 8.90 23.63 -0.08
CA ILE A 51 8.98 23.36 1.35
C ILE A 51 7.57 23.08 1.86
N SER A 52 7.39 21.93 2.46
CA SER A 52 6.15 21.56 3.15
C SER A 52 6.40 21.47 4.65
N LEU A 53 5.46 22.02 5.43
CA LEU A 53 5.48 22.00 6.89
C LEU A 53 4.30 21.15 7.38
N ASP A 54 4.43 20.61 8.57
CA ASP A 54 3.38 19.84 9.24
C ASP A 54 3.20 20.28 10.71
N GLU A 55 2.37 19.55 11.45
CA GLU A 55 2.09 19.81 12.86
C GLU A 55 3.27 19.54 13.79
N THR A 56 4.32 18.88 13.34
CA THR A 56 5.54 18.64 14.11
C THR A 56 6.57 19.75 13.95
N THR A 57 6.39 20.64 12.97
CA THR A 57 7.30 21.75 12.69
C THR A 57 7.31 22.78 13.81
N THR A 58 8.48 23.03 14.39
CA THR A 58 8.70 23.99 15.47
C THR A 58 9.17 25.36 14.97
N GLU A 59 9.18 26.36 15.85
CA GLU A 59 9.76 27.68 15.53
C GLU A 59 11.25 27.57 15.21
N SER A 60 11.98 26.72 15.92
CA SER A 60 13.39 26.44 15.67
C SER A 60 13.63 25.84 14.28
N ASP A 61 12.71 24.96 13.80
CA ASP A 61 12.80 24.42 12.45
C ASP A 61 12.62 25.51 11.41
N ILE A 62 11.69 26.45 11.63
CA ILE A 62 11.48 27.61 10.75
C ILE A 62 12.72 28.49 10.70
N GLU A 63 13.37 28.76 11.83
CA GLU A 63 14.62 29.55 11.89
C GLU A 63 15.74 28.84 11.11
N ASN A 64 15.93 27.55 11.34
CA ASN A 64 16.93 26.74 10.64
C ASN A 64 16.65 26.66 9.13
N ILE A 65 15.38 26.52 8.73
CA ILE A 65 15.00 26.59 7.30
C ILE A 65 15.34 27.95 6.70
N LEU A 66 15.04 29.05 7.42
CA LEU A 66 15.39 30.39 6.94
C LEU A 66 16.90 30.60 6.81
N ASP A 67 17.69 30.02 7.70
CA ASP A 67 19.15 30.07 7.62
C ASP A 67 19.69 29.39 6.35
N VAL A 68 19.07 28.29 5.87
CA VAL A 68 19.43 27.68 4.58
C VAL A 68 19.38 28.72 3.47
N PHE A 69 18.38 29.60 3.49
CA PHE A 69 18.16 30.62 2.45
C PHE A 69 18.74 32.00 2.80
N ASN A 70 19.55 32.12 3.85
CA ASN A 70 20.08 33.39 4.36
C ASN A 70 18.96 34.43 4.61
N ALA A 71 17.79 33.97 5.03
CA ALA A 71 16.63 34.80 5.34
C ALA A 71 16.51 35.03 6.85
N LYS A 72 15.90 36.14 7.24
CA LYS A 72 15.67 36.48 8.65
C LYS A 72 14.21 36.31 9.02
N LEU A 73 13.97 35.79 10.21
CA LEU A 73 12.63 35.62 10.76
C LEU A 73 11.87 36.96 10.77
N ASN A 74 10.65 36.91 10.24
CA ASN A 74 9.70 38.01 10.28
C ASN A 74 8.43 37.55 11.00
N LEU A 75 8.09 38.20 12.10
CA LEU A 75 6.90 37.89 12.90
C LEU A 75 5.61 38.49 12.30
N ASP A 76 5.75 39.52 11.47
CA ASP A 76 4.62 40.10 10.72
C ASP A 76 4.22 39.21 9.57
N HIS A 77 3.08 38.56 9.66
CA HIS A 77 2.57 37.70 8.62
C HIS A 77 1.08 37.91 8.36
N SER A 78 0.75 37.99 7.08
CA SER A 78 -0.65 38.02 6.65
C SER A 78 -1.24 36.61 6.57
N LYS A 79 -2.54 36.50 6.75
CA LYS A 79 -3.26 35.22 6.55
C LYS A 79 -3.25 34.84 5.07
N SER A 80 -2.91 33.59 4.77
CA SER A 80 -2.98 33.04 3.41
C SER A 80 -4.40 32.60 3.01
N ILE A 81 -5.23 32.21 4.00
CA ILE A 81 -6.61 31.81 3.78
C ILE A 81 -7.51 33.04 3.82
N PRO A 82 -8.31 33.32 2.78
CA PRO A 82 -9.25 34.42 2.78
C PRO A 82 -10.28 34.31 3.91
N ASP A 83 -10.64 35.42 4.53
CA ASP A 83 -11.56 35.44 5.66
C ASP A 83 -12.91 34.81 5.37
N ASN A 84 -13.41 34.93 4.14
CA ASN A 84 -14.69 34.33 3.70
C ASN A 84 -14.62 32.78 3.56
N LEU A 85 -13.43 32.19 3.62
CA LEU A 85 -13.22 30.72 3.58
C LEU A 85 -12.85 30.17 4.96
N VAL A 86 -12.60 31.05 5.95
CA VAL A 86 -12.30 30.62 7.31
C VAL A 86 -13.58 30.10 7.97
N ARG A 87 -13.47 28.92 8.60
CA ARG A 87 -14.60 28.35 9.35
C ARG A 87 -15.03 29.28 10.50
N GLY A 88 -16.28 29.71 10.49
CA GLY A 88 -16.90 30.45 11.58
C GLY A 88 -17.68 29.58 12.58
N SER A 89 -17.99 28.33 12.24
CA SER A 89 -18.75 27.42 13.09
C SER A 89 -17.87 26.67 14.08
N ARG A 90 -18.39 26.36 15.26
CA ARG A 90 -17.72 25.43 16.20
C ARG A 90 -17.70 24.02 15.63
N PHE A 91 -16.62 23.30 15.90
CA PHE A 91 -16.47 21.88 15.55
C PHE A 91 -15.98 21.10 16.78
N LEU A 92 -16.13 19.77 16.75
CA LEU A 92 -15.81 18.87 17.87
C LEU A 92 -16.45 19.31 19.18
N SER A 93 -17.70 19.82 19.12
CA SER A 93 -18.43 20.33 20.28
C SER A 93 -19.06 19.25 21.15
N ASN A 94 -19.06 17.99 20.68
CA ASN A 94 -19.55 16.86 21.49
C ASN A 94 -18.64 16.67 22.71
N SER A 95 -19.26 16.38 23.87
CA SER A 95 -18.56 16.25 25.15
C SER A 95 -17.52 15.12 25.18
N VAL A 96 -17.59 14.14 24.28
CA VAL A 96 -16.58 13.07 24.15
C VAL A 96 -15.19 13.63 23.86
N PHE A 97 -15.09 14.71 23.11
CA PHE A 97 -13.81 15.36 22.77
C PHE A 97 -13.20 16.17 23.91
N THR A 98 -13.91 16.32 25.03
CA THR A 98 -13.46 17.15 26.16
C THR A 98 -13.48 16.44 27.51
N LYS A 99 -14.08 15.25 27.61
CA LYS A 99 -14.25 14.55 28.89
C LYS A 99 -13.06 13.70 29.33
N HIS A 100 -12.42 13.02 28.37
CA HIS A 100 -11.40 12.00 28.66
C HIS A 100 -10.01 12.63 28.58
N ARG A 101 -9.61 13.36 29.63
CA ARG A 101 -8.41 14.20 29.65
C ARG A 101 -7.21 13.58 30.37
N SER A 102 -7.41 12.48 31.09
CA SER A 102 -6.34 11.72 31.73
C SER A 102 -6.17 10.36 31.04
N GLU A 103 -4.97 9.78 31.14
CA GLU A 103 -4.67 8.44 30.63
C GLU A 103 -5.68 7.41 31.17
N THR A 104 -5.95 7.41 32.46
CA THR A 104 -6.90 6.48 33.09
C THR A 104 -8.32 6.64 32.55
N GLU A 105 -8.80 7.86 32.36
CA GLU A 105 -10.13 8.10 31.79
C GLU A 105 -10.21 7.66 30.33
N MET A 106 -9.16 7.90 29.55
CA MET A 106 -9.09 7.46 28.17
C MET A 106 -9.07 5.93 28.07
N LEU A 107 -8.26 5.23 28.87
CA LEU A 107 -8.22 3.76 28.90
C LEU A 107 -9.60 3.16 29.27
N ARG A 108 -10.26 3.72 30.27
CA ARG A 108 -11.62 3.26 30.64
C ARG A 108 -12.64 3.55 29.55
N TYR A 109 -12.52 4.65 28.86
CA TYR A 109 -13.38 4.98 27.73
C TYR A 109 -13.17 4.03 26.55
N MET A 110 -11.91 3.76 26.19
CA MET A 110 -11.57 2.80 25.13
C MET A 110 -12.09 1.39 25.46
N HIS A 111 -11.87 0.93 26.68
CA HIS A 111 -12.38 -0.37 27.12
C HIS A 111 -13.92 -0.45 27.05
N LYS A 112 -14.61 0.63 27.44
CA LYS A 112 -16.07 0.72 27.30
C LYS A 112 -16.54 0.62 25.84
N LEU A 113 -15.76 1.15 24.88
CA LEU A 113 -16.05 1.03 23.46
C LEU A 113 -15.77 -0.39 22.96
N GLU A 114 -14.66 -0.97 23.37
CA GLU A 114 -14.26 -2.34 23.04
C GLU A 114 -15.35 -3.36 23.45
N LEU A 115 -15.91 -3.23 24.65
CA LEU A 115 -16.98 -4.11 25.17
C LEU A 115 -18.31 -4.03 24.41
N LYS A 116 -18.46 -3.11 23.45
CA LYS A 116 -19.68 -3.02 22.62
C LYS A 116 -19.68 -3.96 21.43
N ASP A 117 -18.56 -4.54 21.10
CA ASP A 117 -18.39 -5.43 19.97
C ASP A 117 -17.42 -6.57 20.33
N LEU A 118 -17.19 -7.46 19.37
CA LEU A 118 -16.24 -8.55 19.50
C LEU A 118 -14.81 -8.02 19.60
N SER A 119 -14.00 -8.61 20.50
CA SER A 119 -12.56 -8.36 20.56
C SER A 119 -11.78 -9.65 20.52
N LEU A 120 -10.56 -9.59 19.99
CA LEU A 120 -9.71 -10.77 19.77
C LEU A 120 -9.27 -11.49 21.06
N ASN A 121 -9.32 -10.81 22.20
CA ASN A 121 -8.96 -11.38 23.50
C ASN A 121 -10.13 -12.04 24.23
N THR A 122 -11.35 -11.87 23.75
CA THR A 122 -12.57 -12.43 24.36
C THR A 122 -13.40 -13.29 23.44
N SER A 123 -13.18 -13.24 22.13
CA SER A 123 -14.03 -13.90 21.13
C SER A 123 -13.22 -14.38 19.94
N MET A 124 -13.75 -15.38 19.25
CA MET A 124 -13.34 -15.77 17.91
C MET A 124 -14.12 -14.94 16.88
N ILE A 125 -13.42 -14.39 15.90
CA ILE A 125 -14.05 -13.63 14.80
C ILE A 125 -14.42 -14.60 13.68
N PRO A 126 -15.70 -14.64 13.25
CA PRO A 126 -16.17 -15.66 12.30
C PRO A 126 -15.67 -15.45 10.86
N LEU A 127 -15.51 -14.20 10.40
CA LEU A 127 -15.06 -13.87 9.03
C LEU A 127 -14.70 -12.38 8.94
N GLY A 128 -14.25 -11.93 7.76
CA GLY A 128 -13.81 -10.55 7.48
C GLY A 128 -12.28 -10.49 7.50
N SER A 129 -11.66 -9.51 8.09
CA SER A 129 -10.21 -9.54 8.38
C SER A 129 -9.87 -10.53 9.50
N CYS A 130 -10.56 -11.63 9.50
CA CYS A 130 -10.66 -12.64 10.54
C CYS A 130 -9.36 -13.37 10.83
N THR A 131 -8.41 -13.38 9.91
CA THR A 131 -7.08 -13.94 10.14
C THR A 131 -6.16 -12.99 10.91
N MET A 132 -6.62 -11.79 11.23
CA MET A 132 -5.91 -10.93 12.17
C MET A 132 -5.83 -11.65 13.53
N LYS A 133 -4.61 -11.68 14.04
CA LYS A 133 -4.28 -12.32 15.31
C LYS A 133 -3.92 -11.26 16.35
N LEU A 134 -3.85 -11.65 17.60
CA LEU A 134 -3.20 -10.86 18.63
C LEU A 134 -1.70 -10.85 18.37
N ASN A 135 -1.13 -9.67 18.21
CA ASN A 135 0.30 -9.48 18.12
C ASN A 135 0.88 -9.17 19.50
N ALA A 136 2.09 -9.65 19.79
CA ALA A 136 2.76 -9.32 21.03
C ALA A 136 3.11 -7.82 21.07
N THR A 137 2.95 -7.19 22.22
CA THR A 137 3.30 -5.77 22.41
C THR A 137 4.77 -5.49 22.04
N THR A 138 5.66 -6.43 22.34
CA THR A 138 7.09 -6.31 22.01
C THR A 138 7.34 -6.26 20.50
N GLU A 139 6.58 -7.03 19.71
CA GLU A 139 6.67 -7.04 18.25
C GLU A 139 6.15 -5.73 17.64
N MET A 140 5.14 -5.12 18.30
CA MET A 140 4.54 -3.86 17.85
C MET A 140 5.34 -2.61 18.28
N LYS A 141 6.18 -2.72 19.30
CA LYS A 141 6.91 -1.59 19.90
C LYS A 141 7.79 -0.82 18.90
N PRO A 142 8.54 -1.45 17.98
CA PRO A 142 9.39 -0.73 17.03
C PRO A 142 8.64 0.29 16.15
N VAL A 143 7.36 0.06 15.85
CA VAL A 143 6.52 1.00 15.07
C VAL A 143 6.48 2.40 15.70
N THR A 144 6.67 2.50 17.03
CA THR A 144 6.65 3.78 17.76
C THR A 144 8.02 4.44 17.90
N TRP A 145 9.10 3.79 17.46
CA TRP A 145 10.42 4.38 17.55
C TRP A 145 10.63 5.45 16.47
N PRO A 146 11.13 6.64 16.85
CA PRO A 146 11.31 7.75 15.89
C PRO A 146 12.17 7.38 14.69
N GLU A 147 13.15 6.49 14.87
CA GLU A 147 14.06 6.00 13.82
C GLU A 147 13.29 5.27 12.69
N PHE A 148 12.12 4.72 12.98
CA PHE A 148 11.22 4.10 12.00
C PHE A 148 10.04 5.00 11.66
N SER A 149 9.35 5.59 12.66
CA SER A 149 8.10 6.31 12.44
C SER A 149 8.27 7.69 11.81
N ASN A 150 9.43 8.34 12.01
CA ASN A 150 9.65 9.72 11.56
C ASN A 150 10.40 9.83 10.22
N VAL A 151 10.58 8.72 9.51
CA VAL A 151 11.23 8.74 8.20
C VAL A 151 10.20 9.01 7.11
N HIS A 152 10.42 10.07 6.34
CA HIS A 152 9.54 10.39 5.21
C HIS A 152 9.68 9.35 4.09
N PRO A 153 8.58 8.85 3.47
CA PRO A 153 8.64 7.81 2.44
C PRO A 153 9.40 8.24 1.17
N PHE A 154 9.58 9.52 0.94
CA PHE A 154 10.38 10.08 -0.17
C PHE A 154 11.76 10.60 0.29
N ALA A 155 12.25 10.20 1.46
CA ALA A 155 13.61 10.51 1.85
C ALA A 155 14.61 9.98 0.80
N PRO A 156 15.72 10.70 0.53
CA PRO A 156 16.73 10.26 -0.42
C PRO A 156 17.25 8.86 -0.10
N THR A 157 17.40 8.01 -1.12
CA THR A 157 17.75 6.59 -0.97
C THR A 157 19.05 6.35 -0.21
N ASN A 158 20.03 7.27 -0.37
CA ASN A 158 21.30 7.22 0.37
C ASN A 158 21.18 7.53 1.87
N GLN A 159 20.06 8.07 2.33
CA GLN A 159 19.79 8.38 3.74
C GLN A 159 18.98 7.29 4.46
N VAL A 160 18.42 6.33 3.74
CA VAL A 160 17.49 5.31 4.26
C VAL A 160 17.95 3.88 3.98
N GLY A 161 19.27 3.64 3.95
CA GLY A 161 19.85 2.34 3.65
C GLY A 161 19.35 1.21 4.56
N GLY A 162 19.12 1.49 5.85
CA GLY A 162 18.56 0.52 6.80
C GLY A 162 17.14 0.06 6.42
N TYR A 163 16.29 0.97 5.96
CA TYR A 163 14.96 0.61 5.44
C TYR A 163 15.05 -0.27 4.18
N HIS A 164 15.95 0.05 3.26
CA HIS A 164 16.15 -0.78 2.06
C HIS A 164 16.62 -2.19 2.42
N THR A 165 17.55 -2.32 3.38
CA THR A 165 17.99 -3.64 3.86
C THR A 165 16.82 -4.43 4.45
N LEU A 166 16.04 -3.83 5.36
CA LEU A 166 14.86 -4.47 5.98
C LEU A 166 13.84 -4.93 4.92
N ILE A 167 13.48 -4.05 4.00
CA ILE A 167 12.48 -4.33 2.96
C ILE A 167 12.95 -5.44 2.03
N ASN A 168 14.23 -5.41 1.61
CA ASN A 168 14.78 -6.42 0.72
C ASN A 168 14.89 -7.78 1.41
N GLU A 169 15.42 -7.84 2.64
CA GLU A 169 15.50 -9.10 3.38
C GLU A 169 14.15 -9.73 3.65
N LEU A 170 13.15 -8.91 4.02
CA LEU A 170 11.78 -9.40 4.17
C LEU A 170 11.22 -9.90 2.83
N GLY A 171 11.44 -9.16 1.75
CA GLY A 171 11.04 -9.55 0.41
C GLY A 171 11.62 -10.91 0.01
N ASP A 172 12.93 -11.09 0.17
CA ASP A 172 13.61 -12.36 -0.14
C ASP A 172 13.05 -13.54 0.65
N ARG A 173 12.77 -13.33 1.95
CA ARG A 173 12.14 -14.35 2.81
C ARG A 173 10.72 -14.70 2.36
N LEU A 174 9.94 -13.72 1.92
CA LEU A 174 8.58 -13.96 1.40
C LEU A 174 8.61 -14.73 0.08
N VAL A 175 9.55 -14.41 -0.82
CA VAL A 175 9.79 -15.16 -2.06
C VAL A 175 10.13 -16.61 -1.76
N GLN A 176 11.10 -16.85 -0.87
CA GLN A 176 11.49 -18.20 -0.46
C GLN A 176 10.35 -18.98 0.18
N LEU A 177 9.59 -18.34 1.07
CA LEU A 177 8.46 -18.95 1.79
C LEU A 177 7.34 -19.42 0.86
N THR A 178 7.16 -18.74 -0.25
CA THR A 178 6.02 -18.94 -1.15
C THR A 178 6.38 -19.64 -2.47
N GLY A 179 7.69 -19.83 -2.74
CA GLY A 179 8.18 -20.53 -3.93
C GLY A 179 8.05 -19.74 -5.24
N PHE A 180 7.98 -18.42 -5.13
CA PHE A 180 8.01 -17.50 -6.27
C PHE A 180 9.42 -16.99 -6.58
N ASP A 181 9.56 -16.12 -7.60
CA ASP A 181 10.85 -15.70 -8.12
C ASP A 181 11.11 -14.18 -7.91
N ALA A 182 10.06 -13.38 -7.78
CA ALA A 182 10.16 -11.93 -7.61
C ALA A 182 9.04 -11.38 -6.71
N ILE A 183 9.26 -10.15 -6.17
CA ILE A 183 8.33 -9.49 -5.27
C ILE A 183 8.27 -7.98 -5.52
N SER A 184 7.10 -7.40 -5.30
CA SER A 184 6.94 -5.96 -5.11
C SER A 184 6.33 -5.67 -3.74
N MET A 185 7.05 -4.89 -2.93
CA MET A 185 6.61 -4.43 -1.61
C MET A 185 5.79 -3.14 -1.68
N GLN A 186 5.39 -2.70 -2.86
CA GLN A 186 4.71 -1.43 -3.06
C GLN A 186 3.23 -1.42 -2.61
N PRO A 187 2.41 -2.48 -2.86
CA PRO A 187 1.01 -2.43 -2.48
C PRO A 187 0.81 -2.35 -0.96
N ASN A 188 -0.06 -1.44 -0.50
CA ASN A 188 -0.30 -1.17 0.91
C ASN A 188 -1.59 -1.79 1.47
N SER A 189 -2.23 -2.67 0.72
CA SER A 189 -3.41 -3.43 1.14
C SER A 189 -3.59 -4.67 0.28
N GLY A 190 -4.41 -5.63 0.72
CA GLY A 190 -4.75 -6.80 -0.10
C GLY A 190 -5.41 -6.41 -1.42
N ALA A 191 -6.43 -5.54 -1.39
CA ALA A 191 -7.10 -5.08 -2.60
C ALA A 191 -6.16 -4.34 -3.56
N GLN A 192 -5.19 -3.59 -3.06
CA GLN A 192 -4.18 -2.96 -3.91
C GLN A 192 -3.20 -3.99 -4.48
N GLY A 193 -2.88 -5.05 -3.73
CA GLY A 193 -2.13 -6.21 -4.22
C GLY A 193 -2.91 -6.97 -5.30
N GLU A 194 -4.22 -7.17 -5.13
CA GLU A 194 -5.09 -7.75 -6.16
C GLU A 194 -5.01 -6.94 -7.46
N TYR A 195 -5.23 -5.63 -7.37
CA TYR A 195 -5.15 -4.73 -8.53
C TYR A 195 -3.77 -4.76 -9.18
N ALA A 196 -2.69 -4.68 -8.39
CA ALA A 196 -1.32 -4.71 -8.90
C ALA A 196 -0.99 -6.02 -9.63
N GLY A 197 -1.38 -7.17 -9.07
CA GLY A 197 -1.16 -8.48 -9.68
C GLY A 197 -1.92 -8.64 -10.99
N LEU A 198 -3.19 -8.23 -11.04
CA LEU A 198 -3.98 -8.28 -12.26
C LEU A 198 -3.47 -7.31 -13.34
N MET A 199 -3.02 -6.11 -12.95
CA MET A 199 -2.38 -5.17 -13.89
C MET A 199 -1.05 -5.71 -14.42
N THR A 200 -0.28 -6.44 -13.60
CA THR A 200 0.94 -7.14 -14.03
C THR A 200 0.62 -8.20 -15.11
N ILE A 201 -0.43 -9.00 -14.91
CA ILE A 201 -0.93 -9.94 -15.91
C ILE A 201 -1.38 -9.21 -17.20
N ARG A 202 -2.11 -8.11 -17.07
CA ARG A 202 -2.53 -7.31 -18.24
C ARG A 202 -1.33 -6.75 -19.02
N ALA A 203 -0.30 -6.28 -18.32
CA ALA A 203 0.93 -5.80 -18.95
C ALA A 203 1.67 -6.92 -19.70
N PHE A 204 1.72 -8.12 -19.10
CA PHE A 204 2.28 -9.32 -19.73
C PHE A 204 1.55 -9.64 -21.04
N HIS A 205 0.23 -9.73 -21.05
CA HIS A 205 -0.55 -10.00 -22.25
C HIS A 205 -0.35 -8.91 -23.32
N LYS A 206 -0.35 -7.64 -22.90
CA LYS A 206 -0.10 -6.52 -23.80
C LYS A 206 1.27 -6.60 -24.46
N ALA A 207 2.32 -6.95 -23.72
CA ALA A 207 3.68 -7.10 -24.24
C ALA A 207 3.81 -8.26 -25.22
N ASN A 208 2.93 -9.26 -25.11
CA ASN A 208 2.85 -10.40 -26.02
C ASN A 208 1.86 -10.19 -27.19
N ASN A 209 1.39 -8.96 -27.43
CA ASN A 209 0.41 -8.61 -28.47
C ASN A 209 -0.94 -9.35 -28.31
N GLN A 210 -1.38 -9.55 -27.07
CA GLN A 210 -2.60 -10.24 -26.68
C GLN A 210 -3.55 -9.30 -25.90
N GLN A 211 -3.76 -8.08 -26.40
CA GLN A 211 -4.57 -7.05 -25.72
C GLN A 211 -6.04 -7.43 -25.57
N GLU A 212 -6.53 -8.35 -26.43
CA GLU A 212 -7.88 -8.89 -26.43
C GLU A 212 -8.16 -9.84 -25.26
N ARG A 213 -7.11 -10.33 -24.56
CA ARG A 213 -7.27 -11.16 -23.36
C ARG A 213 -7.74 -10.30 -22.18
N ASP A 214 -9.04 -10.23 -21.98
CA ASP A 214 -9.69 -9.39 -20.97
C ASP A 214 -10.68 -10.13 -20.05
N ILE A 215 -10.81 -11.45 -20.20
CA ILE A 215 -11.68 -12.27 -19.35
C ILE A 215 -10.92 -12.74 -18.10
N CYS A 216 -11.57 -12.61 -16.95
CA CYS A 216 -11.11 -13.16 -15.67
C CYS A 216 -12.15 -14.14 -15.14
N LEU A 217 -11.79 -15.42 -14.99
CA LEU A 217 -12.65 -16.42 -14.34
C LEU A 217 -12.49 -16.31 -12.83
N ILE A 218 -13.60 -16.23 -12.12
CA ILE A 218 -13.62 -16.07 -10.65
C ILE A 218 -14.65 -17.02 -10.06
N PRO A 219 -14.26 -17.92 -9.12
CA PRO A 219 -15.21 -18.80 -8.45
C PRO A 219 -16.23 -18.02 -7.63
N SER A 220 -17.45 -18.52 -7.52
CA SER A 220 -18.54 -17.94 -6.74
C SER A 220 -18.22 -17.87 -5.24
N SER A 221 -17.26 -18.67 -4.76
CA SER A 221 -16.71 -18.64 -3.39
C SER A 221 -15.72 -17.48 -3.15
N ALA A 222 -15.33 -16.73 -4.17
CA ALA A 222 -14.33 -15.68 -4.04
C ALA A 222 -14.79 -14.52 -3.15
N HIS A 223 -13.84 -13.85 -2.51
CA HIS A 223 -14.12 -12.61 -1.77
C HIS A 223 -14.63 -11.52 -2.71
N GLY A 224 -15.57 -10.68 -2.23
CA GLY A 224 -16.19 -9.63 -3.05
C GLY A 224 -15.21 -8.59 -3.63
N THR A 225 -14.00 -8.46 -3.10
CA THR A 225 -12.96 -7.59 -3.66
C THR A 225 -12.35 -8.15 -4.95
N ASN A 226 -12.35 -9.46 -5.15
CA ASN A 226 -11.75 -10.08 -6.33
C ASN A 226 -12.42 -9.62 -7.63
N PRO A 227 -13.74 -9.73 -7.81
CA PRO A 227 -14.40 -9.20 -9.01
C PRO A 227 -14.27 -7.68 -9.15
N ALA A 228 -14.26 -6.93 -8.04
CA ALA A 228 -14.07 -5.48 -8.07
C ALA A 228 -12.67 -5.12 -8.60
N SER A 229 -11.62 -5.79 -8.13
CA SER A 229 -10.24 -5.58 -8.58
C SER A 229 -10.05 -5.97 -10.05
N ALA A 230 -10.71 -7.06 -10.51
CA ALA A 230 -10.68 -7.46 -11.91
C ALA A 230 -11.31 -6.39 -12.83
N ILE A 231 -12.47 -5.85 -12.44
CA ILE A 231 -13.12 -4.77 -13.18
C ILE A 231 -12.24 -3.51 -13.20
N MET A 232 -11.63 -3.14 -12.07
CA MET A 232 -10.70 -2.00 -12.00
C MET A 232 -9.48 -2.19 -12.90
N ALA A 233 -8.98 -3.41 -13.05
CA ALA A 233 -7.89 -3.75 -13.96
C ALA A 233 -8.34 -3.79 -15.45
N GLY A 234 -9.61 -3.50 -15.75
CA GLY A 234 -10.15 -3.50 -17.11
C GLY A 234 -10.48 -4.89 -17.64
N MET A 235 -10.72 -5.86 -16.74
CA MET A 235 -11.13 -7.21 -17.12
C MET A 235 -12.66 -7.37 -17.00
N LYS A 236 -13.21 -8.33 -17.75
CA LYS A 236 -14.60 -8.78 -17.65
C LYS A 236 -14.63 -10.04 -16.80
N VAL A 237 -15.47 -10.04 -15.79
CA VAL A 237 -15.62 -11.17 -14.86
C VAL A 237 -16.58 -12.20 -15.42
N VAL A 238 -16.15 -13.46 -15.43
CA VAL A 238 -17.00 -14.62 -15.67
C VAL A 238 -16.96 -15.49 -14.43
N VAL A 239 -18.11 -15.66 -13.79
CA VAL A 239 -18.24 -16.43 -12.55
C VAL A 239 -18.18 -17.93 -12.87
N VAL A 240 -17.42 -18.67 -12.09
CA VAL A 240 -17.40 -20.14 -12.09
C VAL A 240 -18.16 -20.65 -10.88
N GLU A 241 -18.99 -21.65 -11.07
CA GLU A 241 -19.78 -22.22 -10.00
C GLU A 241 -18.91 -23.03 -9.03
N CYS A 242 -19.40 -23.25 -7.83
CA CYS A 242 -18.87 -24.18 -6.83
C CYS A 242 -19.83 -25.34 -6.65
N ASP A 243 -19.29 -26.50 -6.30
CA ASP A 243 -20.08 -27.68 -5.94
C ASP A 243 -20.77 -27.55 -4.55
N ASP A 244 -21.59 -28.51 -4.17
CA ASP A 244 -22.29 -28.52 -2.89
C ASP A 244 -21.35 -28.66 -1.68
N GLN A 245 -20.09 -28.98 -1.88
CA GLN A 245 -19.04 -29.06 -0.85
C GLN A 245 -18.17 -27.79 -0.78
N GLY A 246 -18.41 -26.84 -1.67
CA GLY A 246 -17.70 -25.57 -1.76
C GLY A 246 -16.39 -25.62 -2.54
N ASN A 247 -16.09 -26.73 -3.25
CA ASN A 247 -15.00 -26.79 -4.20
C ASN A 247 -15.39 -26.07 -5.50
N ILE A 248 -14.41 -25.69 -6.30
CA ILE A 248 -14.65 -25.18 -7.66
C ILE A 248 -15.22 -26.32 -8.51
N ASP A 249 -16.32 -26.06 -9.21
CA ASP A 249 -16.84 -27.02 -10.20
C ASP A 249 -15.88 -27.10 -11.39
N GLU A 250 -15.11 -28.20 -11.44
CA GLU A 250 -14.08 -28.42 -12.48
C GLU A 250 -14.67 -28.48 -13.88
N VAL A 251 -15.88 -29.03 -14.03
CA VAL A 251 -16.55 -29.15 -15.34
C VAL A 251 -16.97 -27.76 -15.84
N ASP A 252 -17.57 -26.95 -14.98
CA ASP A 252 -17.94 -25.58 -15.32
C ASP A 252 -16.70 -24.73 -15.60
N PHE A 253 -15.63 -24.92 -14.81
CA PHE A 253 -14.37 -24.22 -14.97
C PHE A 253 -13.72 -24.52 -16.33
N GLU A 254 -13.53 -25.79 -16.67
CA GLU A 254 -12.92 -26.23 -17.94
C GLU A 254 -13.76 -25.76 -19.14
N LYS A 255 -15.08 -25.88 -19.03
CA LYS A 255 -16.00 -25.40 -20.07
C LYS A 255 -15.80 -23.88 -20.31
N LYS A 256 -15.82 -23.07 -19.26
CA LYS A 256 -15.66 -21.61 -19.37
C LYS A 256 -14.27 -21.20 -19.82
N ALA A 257 -13.23 -21.87 -19.35
CA ALA A 257 -11.86 -21.65 -19.81
C ALA A 257 -11.74 -21.91 -21.33
N THR A 258 -12.30 -23.00 -21.82
CA THR A 258 -12.32 -23.38 -23.26
C THR A 258 -13.16 -22.39 -24.07
N GLU A 259 -14.35 -22.00 -23.58
CA GLU A 259 -15.25 -21.04 -24.24
C GLU A 259 -14.57 -19.69 -24.45
N HIS A 260 -13.76 -19.27 -23.48
CA HIS A 260 -13.05 -17.99 -23.50
C HIS A 260 -11.58 -18.09 -23.89
N ARG A 261 -11.15 -19.21 -24.47
CA ARG A 261 -9.73 -19.50 -24.75
C ARG A 261 -8.96 -18.34 -25.41
N ASP A 262 -9.58 -17.67 -26.36
CA ASP A 262 -8.92 -16.59 -27.11
C ASP A 262 -8.83 -15.27 -26.29
N ASN A 263 -9.69 -15.11 -25.28
CA ASN A 263 -9.81 -13.90 -24.48
C ASN A 263 -9.47 -14.10 -23.00
N LEU A 264 -9.17 -15.33 -22.57
CA LEU A 264 -8.84 -15.60 -21.17
C LEU A 264 -7.55 -14.89 -20.79
N SER A 265 -7.67 -13.92 -19.88
CA SER A 265 -6.54 -13.18 -19.32
C SER A 265 -6.03 -13.84 -18.06
N ALA A 266 -6.93 -14.13 -17.13
CA ALA A 266 -6.58 -14.66 -15.83
C ALA A 266 -7.69 -15.54 -15.24
N ILE A 267 -7.30 -16.39 -14.32
CA ILE A 267 -8.18 -16.93 -13.29
C ILE A 267 -7.80 -16.32 -11.95
N MET A 268 -8.74 -16.15 -11.05
CA MET A 268 -8.52 -15.56 -9.73
C MET A 268 -9.06 -16.49 -8.65
N ILE A 269 -8.17 -17.16 -7.92
CA ILE A 269 -8.48 -18.22 -6.95
C ILE A 269 -8.03 -17.79 -5.56
N THR A 270 -8.86 -18.00 -4.56
CA THR A 270 -8.48 -17.88 -3.14
C THR A 270 -8.11 -19.26 -2.60
N TYR A 271 -6.94 -19.45 -2.01
CA TYR A 271 -6.50 -20.76 -1.55
C TYR A 271 -5.85 -20.70 -0.16
N PRO A 272 -6.36 -21.46 0.85
CA PRO A 272 -7.69 -22.11 0.83
C PRO A 272 -8.82 -21.12 0.59
N SER A 273 -9.97 -21.59 0.11
CA SER A 273 -11.10 -20.75 -0.27
C SER A 273 -11.70 -20.00 0.91
N THR A 274 -12.58 -19.01 0.65
CA THR A 274 -13.33 -18.32 1.71
C THR A 274 -14.27 -19.26 2.50
N HIS A 275 -14.63 -20.39 1.91
CA HIS A 275 -15.38 -21.46 2.59
C HIS A 275 -14.48 -22.37 3.45
N GLY A 276 -13.16 -22.13 3.48
CA GLY A 276 -12.20 -22.94 4.22
C GLY A 276 -11.83 -24.26 3.52
N VAL A 277 -12.10 -24.36 2.23
CA VAL A 277 -11.85 -25.57 1.44
C VAL A 277 -10.47 -25.51 0.81
N PHE A 278 -9.70 -26.57 0.95
CA PHE A 278 -8.49 -26.83 0.16
C PHE A 278 -8.89 -27.56 -1.12
N GLU A 279 -8.76 -26.88 -2.27
CA GLU A 279 -9.03 -27.48 -3.58
C GLU A 279 -8.05 -28.62 -3.87
N PRO A 280 -8.49 -29.88 -3.93
CA PRO A 280 -7.59 -31.00 -4.25
C PRO A 280 -7.03 -30.90 -5.66
N SER A 281 -7.80 -30.33 -6.58
CA SER A 281 -7.49 -30.17 -8.01
C SER A 281 -6.76 -28.89 -8.37
N ILE A 282 -6.24 -28.13 -7.39
CA ILE A 282 -5.64 -26.81 -7.64
C ILE A 282 -4.61 -26.81 -8.79
N LYS A 283 -3.76 -27.85 -8.89
CA LYS A 283 -2.77 -27.94 -9.95
C LYS A 283 -3.42 -28.13 -11.32
N GLN A 284 -4.44 -28.98 -11.40
CA GLN A 284 -5.20 -29.20 -12.63
C GLN A 284 -5.91 -27.92 -13.09
N LEU A 285 -6.50 -27.17 -12.15
CA LEU A 285 -7.13 -25.87 -12.46
C LEU A 285 -6.11 -24.87 -13.01
N CYS A 286 -4.90 -24.84 -12.47
CA CYS A 286 -3.81 -24.01 -13.00
C CYS A 286 -3.41 -24.45 -14.41
N GLU A 287 -3.27 -25.74 -14.65
CA GLU A 287 -2.95 -26.30 -15.98
C GLU A 287 -4.02 -25.94 -17.01
N ILE A 288 -5.31 -26.13 -16.68
CA ILE A 288 -6.42 -25.74 -17.56
C ILE A 288 -6.35 -24.25 -17.91
N ALA A 289 -6.03 -23.38 -16.94
CA ALA A 289 -5.90 -21.95 -17.19
C ALA A 289 -4.78 -21.64 -18.19
N HIS A 290 -3.60 -22.24 -17.99
CA HIS A 290 -2.43 -22.07 -18.86
C HIS A 290 -2.66 -22.63 -20.27
N ASP A 291 -3.27 -23.82 -20.40
CA ASP A 291 -3.60 -24.43 -21.67
C ASP A 291 -4.57 -23.57 -22.50
N ASN A 292 -5.35 -22.74 -21.85
CA ASN A 292 -6.23 -21.77 -22.49
C ASN A 292 -5.62 -20.36 -22.58
N GLY A 293 -4.32 -20.21 -22.27
CA GLY A 293 -3.55 -18.98 -22.44
C GLY A 293 -3.74 -17.94 -21.35
N GLY A 294 -4.46 -18.25 -20.26
CA GLY A 294 -4.63 -17.41 -19.09
C GLY A 294 -3.44 -17.49 -18.14
N GLN A 295 -3.40 -16.55 -17.18
CA GLN A 295 -2.47 -16.56 -16.05
C GLN A 295 -3.22 -16.84 -14.75
N VAL A 296 -2.55 -17.42 -13.77
CA VAL A 296 -3.15 -17.77 -12.48
C VAL A 296 -2.80 -16.72 -11.43
N TYR A 297 -3.82 -15.98 -10.99
CA TYR A 297 -3.75 -15.13 -9.83
C TYR A 297 -4.29 -15.85 -8.59
N MET A 298 -3.51 -15.89 -7.49
CA MET A 298 -3.95 -16.41 -6.20
C MET A 298 -4.15 -15.31 -5.19
N ASP A 299 -5.31 -15.28 -4.58
CA ASP A 299 -5.56 -14.47 -3.38
C ASP A 299 -4.91 -15.15 -2.16
N GLY A 300 -3.85 -14.55 -1.66
CA GLY A 300 -3.05 -15.03 -0.53
C GLY A 300 -3.54 -14.54 0.84
N ALA A 301 -4.79 -14.09 0.95
CA ALA A 301 -5.35 -13.65 2.25
C ALA A 301 -5.30 -14.75 3.32
N ASN A 302 -5.36 -16.01 2.91
CA ASN A 302 -5.32 -17.18 3.78
C ASN A 302 -3.94 -17.87 3.84
N LEU A 303 -2.85 -17.18 3.48
CA LEU A 303 -1.49 -17.73 3.48
C LEU A 303 -1.09 -18.34 4.84
N ASN A 304 -1.65 -17.86 5.95
CA ASN A 304 -1.44 -18.44 7.28
C ASN A 304 -1.75 -19.96 7.36
N ALA A 305 -2.62 -20.48 6.51
CA ALA A 305 -2.91 -21.91 6.42
C ALA A 305 -1.85 -22.69 5.60
N LEU A 306 -0.98 -22.00 4.87
CA LEU A 306 -0.02 -22.58 3.93
C LEU A 306 1.43 -22.50 4.44
N VAL A 307 1.75 -21.50 5.25
CA VAL A 307 3.13 -21.23 5.71
C VAL A 307 3.78 -22.47 6.30
N GLY A 308 4.93 -22.87 5.73
CA GLY A 308 5.70 -24.02 6.17
C GLY A 308 5.10 -25.38 5.79
N LEU A 309 3.95 -25.42 5.11
CA LEU A 309 3.28 -26.64 4.67
C LEU A 309 3.35 -26.82 3.15
N CYS A 310 3.21 -25.74 2.40
CA CYS A 310 3.27 -25.76 0.94
C CYS A 310 3.66 -24.40 0.37
N GLU A 311 4.15 -24.41 -0.85
CA GLU A 311 4.64 -23.27 -1.60
C GLU A 311 3.73 -23.01 -2.81
N PRO A 312 2.87 -21.99 -2.79
CA PRO A 312 1.94 -21.71 -3.89
C PRO A 312 2.59 -21.55 -5.25
N GLY A 313 3.80 -21.01 -5.33
CA GLY A 313 4.57 -20.90 -6.58
C GLY A 313 4.90 -22.23 -7.22
N GLN A 314 4.74 -23.37 -6.52
CA GLN A 314 4.93 -24.72 -7.05
C GLN A 314 3.62 -25.37 -7.52
N PHE A 315 2.48 -24.69 -7.40
CA PHE A 315 1.18 -25.20 -7.84
C PHE A 315 0.84 -24.84 -9.28
N GLY A 316 1.60 -23.95 -9.90
CA GLY A 316 1.24 -23.33 -11.16
C GLY A 316 0.65 -21.92 -11.02
N VAL A 317 0.77 -21.31 -9.84
CA VAL A 317 0.37 -19.92 -9.61
C VAL A 317 1.41 -18.96 -10.20
N ASP A 318 0.96 -17.95 -10.95
CA ASP A 318 1.83 -16.98 -11.61
C ASP A 318 2.07 -15.73 -10.78
N VAL A 319 1.05 -15.25 -10.08
CA VAL A 319 1.14 -14.11 -9.16
C VAL A 319 0.21 -14.27 -7.96
N MET A 320 0.67 -13.84 -6.80
CA MET A 320 -0.10 -13.90 -5.56
C MET A 320 0.13 -12.63 -4.74
N HIS A 321 -0.93 -12.08 -4.13
CA HIS A 321 -0.74 -11.07 -3.08
C HIS A 321 -0.65 -11.71 -1.70
N ILE A 322 0.03 -11.05 -0.78
CA ILE A 322 0.17 -11.47 0.61
C ILE A 322 -0.38 -10.39 1.53
N ASN A 323 -1.33 -10.74 2.39
CA ASN A 323 -1.75 -9.83 3.46
C ASN A 323 -0.84 -10.00 4.67
N LEU A 324 0.20 -9.20 4.81
CA LEU A 324 1.14 -9.29 5.94
C LEU A 324 0.42 -9.12 7.27
N HIS A 325 -0.56 -8.23 7.35
CA HIS A 325 -1.38 -7.97 8.52
C HIS A 325 -2.34 -9.12 8.91
N LYS A 326 -2.52 -10.13 8.06
CA LYS A 326 -3.30 -11.34 8.37
C LYS A 326 -2.42 -12.50 8.81
N THR A 327 -1.35 -12.76 8.09
CA THR A 327 -0.47 -13.92 8.33
C THR A 327 0.68 -13.59 9.29
N PHE A 328 1.23 -12.38 9.21
CA PHE A 328 2.41 -11.95 9.96
C PHE A 328 2.08 -10.90 11.01
N CYS A 329 3.09 -10.46 11.74
CA CYS A 329 2.95 -9.57 12.88
C CYS A 329 3.10 -8.10 12.48
N ILE A 330 2.17 -7.58 11.70
CA ILE A 330 2.09 -6.14 11.48
C ILE A 330 0.72 -5.61 11.90
N PRO A 331 0.61 -4.32 12.30
CA PRO A 331 -0.68 -3.73 12.64
C PRO A 331 -1.56 -3.58 11.40
N HIS A 332 -2.88 -3.50 11.64
CA HIS A 332 -3.87 -3.15 10.62
C HIS A 332 -4.46 -1.74 10.84
N GLY A 333 -3.98 -1.02 11.83
CA GLY A 333 -4.32 0.38 12.10
C GLY A 333 -5.81 0.64 12.33
N GLY A 334 -6.55 -0.31 12.90
CA GLY A 334 -7.99 -0.17 13.11
C GLY A 334 -8.83 -0.32 11.82
N GLY A 335 -8.34 -1.10 10.85
CA GLY A 335 -8.99 -1.33 9.56
C GLY A 335 -8.34 -0.58 8.40
N GLY A 336 -7.30 0.16 8.69
CA GLY A 336 -6.50 0.94 7.74
C GLY A 336 -5.16 0.32 7.50
N PRO A 337 -4.08 1.13 7.36
CA PRO A 337 -2.99 0.72 6.51
C PRO A 337 -2.46 -0.65 6.88
N GLY A 338 -2.11 -1.39 5.84
CA GLY A 338 -1.50 -2.69 5.95
C GLY A 338 -0.43 -2.80 4.88
N MET A 339 0.00 -4.03 4.62
CA MET A 339 0.88 -4.33 3.51
C MET A 339 0.29 -5.50 2.72
N GLY A 340 0.27 -5.36 1.42
CA GLY A 340 -0.22 -6.36 0.48
C GLY A 340 0.77 -6.62 -0.65
N PRO A 341 2.04 -6.97 -0.35
CA PRO A 341 3.02 -7.23 -1.39
C PRO A 341 2.54 -8.31 -2.35
N ILE A 342 3.01 -8.22 -3.60
CA ILE A 342 2.76 -9.25 -4.61
C ILE A 342 4.05 -9.98 -4.92
N VAL A 343 3.97 -11.31 -4.95
CA VAL A 343 5.02 -12.21 -5.43
C VAL A 343 4.61 -12.79 -6.78
N CYS A 344 5.56 -13.03 -7.66
CA CYS A 344 5.26 -13.59 -8.99
C CYS A 344 6.36 -14.48 -9.52
N LYS A 345 6.01 -15.25 -10.58
CA LYS A 345 6.96 -16.04 -11.35
C LYS A 345 7.81 -15.12 -12.25
N ASP A 346 8.99 -15.59 -12.63
CA ASP A 346 10.00 -14.81 -13.33
C ASP A 346 9.48 -14.13 -14.61
N HIS A 347 8.65 -14.82 -15.40
CA HIS A 347 8.09 -14.25 -16.64
C HIS A 347 7.23 -12.99 -16.43
N LEU A 348 6.72 -12.77 -15.21
CA LEU A 348 5.95 -11.59 -14.82
C LEU A 348 6.81 -10.53 -14.14
N SER A 349 8.03 -10.83 -13.70
CA SER A 349 8.86 -9.97 -12.85
C SER A 349 9.10 -8.58 -13.43
N LYS A 350 9.35 -8.46 -14.72
CA LYS A 350 9.60 -7.20 -15.41
C LYS A 350 8.38 -6.26 -15.50
N PHE A 351 7.18 -6.78 -15.22
CA PHE A 351 5.93 -6.05 -15.26
C PHE A 351 5.47 -5.55 -13.89
N LEU A 352 6.20 -5.88 -12.82
CA LEU A 352 5.88 -5.42 -11.47
C LEU A 352 5.83 -3.87 -11.39
N PRO A 353 5.09 -3.29 -10.41
CA PRO A 353 4.95 -1.85 -10.26
C PRO A 353 6.30 -1.13 -10.16
N SER A 354 6.48 -0.09 -10.97
CA SER A 354 7.60 0.84 -10.86
C SER A 354 7.26 2.03 -9.97
N HIS A 355 8.28 2.80 -9.57
CA HIS A 355 8.08 4.03 -8.84
C HIS A 355 9.18 5.05 -9.15
N THR A 356 8.79 6.28 -9.48
CA THR A 356 9.70 7.33 -9.91
C THR A 356 10.73 7.78 -8.88
N SER A 357 10.48 7.48 -7.58
CA SER A 357 11.41 7.84 -6.49
C SER A 357 12.53 6.82 -6.25
N ILE A 358 12.46 5.62 -6.84
CA ILE A 358 13.43 4.55 -6.55
C ILE A 358 14.32 4.25 -7.74
N SER A 359 13.76 4.23 -8.94
CA SER A 359 14.47 3.91 -10.18
C SER A 359 13.76 4.51 -11.37
N SER A 360 14.48 4.66 -12.49
CA SER A 360 13.82 4.94 -13.77
C SER A 360 12.84 3.81 -14.07
N PRO A 361 11.58 4.11 -14.43
CA PRO A 361 10.61 3.09 -14.79
C PRO A 361 11.16 2.19 -15.89
N ASN A 362 11.04 0.88 -15.72
CA ASN A 362 11.22 -0.07 -16.80
C ASN A 362 10.08 0.12 -17.81
N GLU A 363 10.35 0.13 -19.10
CA GLU A 363 9.35 0.33 -20.17
C GLU A 363 8.18 -0.67 -20.08
N ASN A 364 8.43 -1.85 -19.53
CA ASN A 364 7.43 -2.91 -19.39
C ASN A 364 6.66 -2.85 -18.04
N SER A 365 7.19 -2.18 -17.04
CA SER A 365 6.59 -2.14 -15.71
C SER A 365 5.26 -1.38 -15.70
N ILE A 366 4.31 -1.82 -14.87
CA ILE A 366 3.11 -1.03 -14.63
C ILE A 366 3.44 0.24 -13.82
N PRO A 367 2.61 1.30 -13.95
CA PRO A 367 2.74 2.49 -13.10
C PRO A 367 2.68 2.15 -11.61
N ALA A 368 3.14 3.11 -10.79
CA ALA A 368 3.01 3.01 -9.35
C ALA A 368 1.54 2.80 -8.93
N VAL A 369 1.31 1.86 -8.02
CA VAL A 369 -0.01 1.56 -7.46
C VAL A 369 -0.23 2.21 -6.11
N SER A 370 0.83 2.67 -5.44
CA SER A 370 0.74 3.47 -4.22
C SER A 370 1.55 4.76 -4.33
N ALA A 371 1.22 5.76 -3.51
CA ALA A 371 1.95 7.03 -3.49
C ALA A 371 3.38 6.86 -2.97
N ALA A 372 3.57 5.99 -1.98
CA ALA A 372 4.90 5.68 -1.44
C ALA A 372 5.53 4.49 -2.18
N PRO A 373 6.87 4.47 -2.32
CA PRO A 373 7.56 3.43 -3.09
C PRO A 373 7.44 2.02 -2.51
N PHE A 374 7.24 1.89 -1.19
CA PHE A 374 7.17 0.64 -0.45
C PHE A 374 5.93 0.53 0.43
N GLY A 375 4.78 1.04 -0.05
CA GLY A 375 3.53 0.99 0.68
C GLY A 375 3.62 1.64 2.06
N SER A 376 3.18 0.93 3.10
CA SER A 376 3.23 1.37 4.50
C SER A 376 4.47 0.82 5.22
N SER A 377 5.65 1.03 4.69
CA SER A 377 6.92 0.40 5.14
C SER A 377 7.28 0.65 6.61
N SER A 378 6.76 1.68 7.25
CA SER A 378 6.99 1.94 8.68
C SER A 378 6.42 0.89 9.63
N ILE A 379 5.55 0.01 9.14
CA ILE A 379 4.92 -1.05 9.94
C ILE A 379 5.42 -2.46 9.62
N LEU A 380 6.44 -2.58 8.78
CA LEU A 380 7.04 -3.87 8.38
C LEU A 380 7.80 -4.59 9.49
#